data_23c53237c2f1738c6ac51261c90817bd
#
_entry.id   23c53237c2f1738c6ac51261c90817bd
#
_cell.length_a   1.000
_cell.length_b   1.000
_cell.length_c   1.000
_cell.angle_alpha   90.00
_cell.angle_beta   90.00
_cell.angle_gamma   90.00
#
_symmetry.space_group_name_H-M   'P 1'
#
loop_
_entity.id
_entity.type
_entity.pdbx_description
1 polymer ?
#
loop_
_entity_poly.entity_id
_entity_poly.type
_entity_poly.pdbx_seq_one_letter_code
_entity_poly.pdbx_strand_id
1 'polypeptide(L)'
;MSTFNRTIATLAVTFCGLLAAGQAGAEIKIGYVNFQKLLEEAPQTKSAMQSLENEFGPRRRELMTMQNDLKAKEDKLQKESAVMAEADRANAEKTFRDQQREFSRKAGEFQDDASTRKNEELGKVQRFLFGEIQTYANAQGYDLVLGDGVLFAKAPLDITAAVLAQLQTRPAALPAGSPKSQTSPAPAKPTGNNK
;
A
#
# COMPACT_ATOMS: atom_id res chain seq x y z
N MET A 1 32.76 4.56 76.75
CA MET A 1 31.49 5.02 76.18
C MET A 1 31.65 5.75 74.83
N SER A 2 32.68 5.48 74.05
CA SER A 2 32.98 6.29 72.85
C SER A 2 32.92 5.46 71.48
N THR A 3 32.80 4.17 71.54
CA THR A 3 32.78 3.33 70.39
C THR A 3 31.36 3.01 69.86
N PHE A 4 30.35 3.15 70.69
CA PHE A 4 28.95 2.85 70.35
C PHE A 4 28.29 3.92 69.44
N ASN A 5 28.74 5.21 69.60
CA ASN A 5 28.18 6.29 68.74
C ASN A 5 28.75 6.37 67.33
N ARG A 6 29.91 5.75 67.03
CA ARG A 6 30.52 5.77 65.70
C ARG A 6 29.91 4.75 64.76
N THR A 7 29.37 3.65 65.30
CA THR A 7 28.72 2.60 64.48
C THR A 7 27.32 2.98 64.07
N ILE A 8 26.59 3.80 64.82
CA ILE A 8 25.24 4.28 64.44
C ILE A 8 25.30 5.34 63.31
N ALA A 9 26.35 6.19 63.31
CA ALA A 9 26.52 7.21 62.29
C ALA A 9 26.85 6.63 60.91
N THR A 10 27.57 5.51 60.84
CA THR A 10 27.89 4.85 59.58
C THR A 10 26.72 4.07 58.95
N LEU A 11 25.78 3.55 59.76
CA LEU A 11 24.60 2.84 59.28
C LEU A 11 23.54 3.79 58.69
N ALA A 12 23.44 5.05 59.19
CA ALA A 12 22.48 6.02 58.70
C ALA A 12 22.84 6.62 57.31
N VAL A 13 24.14 6.72 56.99
CA VAL A 13 24.59 7.24 55.69
C VAL A 13 24.41 6.20 54.56
N THR A 14 24.49 4.92 54.88
CA THR A 14 24.31 3.84 53.86
C THR A 14 22.84 3.64 53.50
N PHE A 15 21.87 4.00 54.37
CA PHE A 15 20.44 3.83 54.07
C PHE A 15 19.84 5.00 53.26
N CYS A 16 20.48 6.15 53.20
CA CYS A 16 20.01 7.30 52.43
C CYS A 16 20.41 7.25 50.92
N GLY A 17 21.35 6.36 50.57
CA GLY A 17 21.83 6.18 49.17
C GLY A 17 20.96 5.30 48.28
N LEU A 18 19.99 4.54 48.82
CA LEU A 18 19.18 3.58 48.06
C LEU A 18 17.82 4.16 47.60
N LEU A 19 17.46 5.37 47.92
CA LEU A 19 16.18 6.00 47.55
C LEU A 19 16.24 6.91 46.32
N ALA A 20 17.42 7.01 45.69
CA ALA A 20 17.57 7.68 44.38
C ALA A 20 17.45 6.68 43.22
N ALA A 21 16.61 5.66 43.33
CA ALA A 21 16.11 4.93 42.15
C ALA A 21 15.19 5.90 41.41
N GLY A 22 15.81 6.65 40.50
CA GLY A 22 15.14 7.61 39.65
C GLY A 22 13.89 6.96 39.05
N GLN A 23 12.77 7.63 39.14
CA GLN A 23 11.60 7.36 38.33
C GLN A 23 12.05 7.55 36.88
N ALA A 24 12.54 6.49 36.26
CA ALA A 24 12.61 6.41 34.81
C ALA A 24 11.13 6.42 34.35
N GLY A 25 10.54 7.60 34.24
CA GLY A 25 9.29 7.78 33.55
C GLY A 25 9.50 7.14 32.19
N ALA A 26 8.74 6.11 31.88
CA ALA A 26 8.80 5.48 30.56
C ALA A 26 8.56 6.58 29.51
N GLU A 27 9.63 7.03 28.86
CA GLU A 27 9.54 8.04 27.80
C GLU A 27 8.80 7.40 26.63
N ILE A 28 7.62 7.90 26.30
CA ILE A 28 6.80 7.39 25.20
C ILE A 28 7.56 7.63 23.89
N LYS A 29 7.91 6.55 23.20
CA LYS A 29 8.61 6.61 21.94
C LYS A 29 7.62 6.75 20.78
N ILE A 30 7.58 7.92 20.17
CA ILE A 30 6.68 8.24 19.06
C ILE A 30 7.47 8.27 17.76
N GLY A 31 6.92 7.66 16.70
CA GLY A 31 7.41 7.75 15.34
C GLY A 31 6.39 8.41 14.41
N TYR A 32 6.87 8.95 13.31
CA TYR A 32 6.07 9.46 12.21
C TYR A 32 6.46 8.76 10.91
N VAL A 33 5.48 8.33 10.10
CA VAL A 33 5.70 7.73 8.77
C VAL A 33 4.90 8.52 7.74
N ASN A 34 5.58 9.02 6.72
CA ASN A 34 4.94 9.53 5.52
C ASN A 34 4.52 8.31 4.65
N PHE A 35 3.26 7.89 4.81
CA PHE A 35 2.75 6.70 4.13
C PHE A 35 2.71 6.87 2.61
N GLN A 36 2.38 8.06 2.11
CA GLN A 36 2.35 8.35 0.68
C GLN A 36 3.74 8.14 0.05
N LYS A 37 4.78 8.73 0.66
CA LYS A 37 6.16 8.55 0.22
C LYS A 37 6.59 7.08 0.27
N LEU A 38 6.23 6.39 1.36
CA LEU A 38 6.52 4.96 1.50
C LEU A 38 5.87 4.14 0.38
N LEU A 39 4.59 4.41 0.08
CA LEU A 39 3.85 3.74 -0.99
C LEU A 39 4.48 3.98 -2.37
N GLU A 40 4.95 5.21 -2.65
CA GLU A 40 5.56 5.55 -3.94
C GLU A 40 6.95 4.92 -4.13
N GLU A 41 7.76 4.86 -3.06
CA GLU A 41 9.16 4.43 -3.14
C GLU A 41 9.37 2.93 -2.88
N ALA A 42 8.40 2.25 -2.26
CA ALA A 42 8.51 0.84 -1.90
C ALA A 42 8.75 -0.07 -3.12
N PRO A 43 9.72 -1.01 -3.05
CA PRO A 43 9.99 -1.94 -4.13
C PRO A 43 8.79 -2.84 -4.45
N GLN A 44 7.93 -3.13 -3.47
CA GLN A 44 6.72 -3.90 -3.64
C GLN A 44 5.69 -3.18 -4.51
N THR A 45 5.57 -1.86 -4.38
CA THR A 45 4.71 -1.04 -5.26
C THR A 45 5.21 -1.07 -6.70
N LYS A 46 6.51 -0.90 -6.89
CA LYS A 46 7.14 -0.95 -8.22
C LYS A 46 6.93 -2.31 -8.88
N SER A 47 7.08 -3.39 -8.12
CA SER A 47 6.85 -4.76 -8.59
C SER A 47 5.38 -4.98 -8.97
N ALA A 48 4.43 -4.51 -8.17
CA ALA A 48 3.00 -4.59 -8.46
C ALA A 48 2.64 -3.83 -9.74
N MET A 49 3.17 -2.61 -9.94
CA MET A 49 2.97 -1.83 -11.16
C MET A 49 3.57 -2.51 -12.39
N GLN A 50 4.77 -3.10 -12.27
CA GLN A 50 5.39 -3.86 -13.35
C GLN A 50 4.56 -5.09 -13.73
N SER A 51 3.97 -5.78 -12.75
CA SER A 51 3.09 -6.93 -12.99
C SER A 51 1.82 -6.51 -13.75
N LEU A 52 1.22 -5.38 -13.37
CA LEU A 52 0.07 -4.80 -14.09
C LEU A 52 0.44 -4.41 -15.53
N GLU A 53 1.60 -3.80 -15.74
CA GLU A 53 2.06 -3.48 -17.10
C GLU A 53 2.26 -4.72 -17.96
N ASN A 54 2.81 -5.79 -17.39
CA ASN A 54 2.98 -7.06 -18.09
C ASN A 54 1.62 -7.71 -18.43
N GLU A 55 0.65 -7.63 -17.51
CA GLU A 55 -0.71 -8.17 -17.69
C GLU A 55 -1.50 -7.40 -18.77
N PHE A 56 -1.49 -6.07 -18.70
CA PHE A 56 -2.33 -5.20 -19.53
C PHE A 56 -1.63 -4.67 -20.79
N GLY A 57 -0.32 -4.73 -20.85
CA GLY A 57 0.48 -4.23 -21.98
C GLY A 57 0.08 -4.83 -23.34
N PRO A 58 -0.13 -6.15 -23.47
CA PRO A 58 -0.59 -6.75 -24.72
C PRO A 58 -1.94 -6.21 -25.19
N ARG A 59 -2.93 -6.13 -24.29
CA ARG A 59 -4.28 -5.59 -24.61
C ARG A 59 -4.23 -4.11 -24.99
N ARG A 60 -3.36 -3.33 -24.35
CA ARG A 60 -3.14 -1.92 -24.73
C ARG A 60 -2.59 -1.81 -26.16
N ARG A 61 -1.62 -2.63 -26.53
CA ARG A 61 -1.08 -2.64 -27.89
C ARG A 61 -2.13 -3.06 -28.92
N GLU A 62 -2.98 -4.06 -28.61
CA GLU A 62 -4.09 -4.46 -29.47
C GLU A 62 -5.05 -3.28 -29.71
N LEU A 63 -5.46 -2.57 -28.66
CA LEU A 63 -6.32 -1.39 -28.77
C LEU A 63 -5.70 -0.28 -29.62
N MET A 64 -4.39 -0.03 -29.45
CA MET A 64 -3.68 0.95 -30.29
C MET A 64 -3.67 0.54 -31.76
N THR A 65 -3.49 -0.75 -32.07
CA THR A 65 -3.57 -1.27 -33.44
C THR A 65 -4.97 -1.07 -34.01
N MET A 66 -6.01 -1.46 -33.27
CA MET A 66 -7.41 -1.27 -33.70
C MET A 66 -7.74 0.21 -33.95
N GLN A 67 -7.25 1.12 -33.11
CA GLN A 67 -7.42 2.56 -33.29
C GLN A 67 -6.76 3.06 -34.57
N ASN A 68 -5.53 2.63 -34.85
CA ASN A 68 -4.83 2.98 -36.09
C ASN A 68 -5.53 2.43 -37.33
N ASP A 69 -6.03 1.18 -37.26
CA ASP A 69 -6.78 0.56 -38.35
C ASP A 69 -8.10 1.30 -38.66
N LEU A 70 -8.81 1.71 -37.58
CA LEU A 70 -10.03 2.53 -37.70
C LEU A 70 -9.73 3.84 -38.39
N LYS A 71 -8.68 4.55 -37.95
CA LYS A 71 -8.25 5.80 -38.57
C LYS A 71 -7.91 5.62 -40.06
N ALA A 72 -7.15 4.59 -40.41
CA ALA A 72 -6.81 4.29 -41.82
C ALA A 72 -8.04 4.02 -42.66
N LYS A 73 -9.05 3.31 -42.13
CA LYS A 73 -10.33 3.06 -42.80
C LYS A 73 -11.17 4.30 -42.98
N GLU A 74 -11.21 5.16 -41.96
CA GLU A 74 -11.89 6.47 -42.03
C GLU A 74 -11.27 7.34 -43.11
N ASP A 75 -9.92 7.47 -43.13
CA ASP A 75 -9.19 8.23 -44.15
C ASP A 75 -9.44 7.69 -45.56
N LYS A 76 -9.51 6.35 -45.71
CA LYS A 76 -9.83 5.70 -46.99
C LYS A 76 -11.25 6.01 -47.43
N LEU A 77 -12.23 5.88 -46.54
CA LEU A 77 -13.62 6.20 -46.86
C LEU A 77 -13.78 7.66 -47.27
N GLN A 78 -13.13 8.61 -46.57
CA GLN A 78 -13.17 10.02 -46.93
C GLN A 78 -12.61 10.31 -48.32
N LYS A 79 -11.53 9.64 -48.70
CA LYS A 79 -10.84 9.88 -50.00
C LYS A 79 -11.53 9.20 -51.16
N GLU A 80 -12.03 7.98 -50.95
CA GLU A 80 -12.46 7.11 -52.04
C GLU A 80 -13.99 7.00 -52.17
N SER A 81 -14.77 7.45 -51.16
CA SER A 81 -16.25 7.28 -51.16
C SER A 81 -16.95 7.83 -52.41
N ALA A 82 -16.43 8.93 -52.98
CA ALA A 82 -17.00 9.56 -54.17
C ALA A 82 -16.81 8.74 -55.48
N VAL A 83 -15.81 7.85 -55.53
CA VAL A 83 -15.46 7.05 -56.70
C VAL A 83 -15.77 5.55 -56.52
N MET A 84 -16.20 5.16 -55.30
CA MET A 84 -16.61 3.78 -55.02
C MET A 84 -17.99 3.45 -55.63
N ALA A 85 -18.19 2.20 -56.03
CA ALA A 85 -19.53 1.69 -56.33
C ALA A 85 -20.38 1.74 -55.03
N GLU A 86 -21.69 2.00 -55.19
CA GLU A 86 -22.57 2.22 -54.02
C GLU A 86 -22.62 1.03 -53.06
N ALA A 87 -22.62 -0.20 -53.58
CA ALA A 87 -22.58 -1.42 -52.79
C ALA A 87 -21.28 -1.55 -51.99
N ASP A 88 -20.12 -1.20 -52.56
CA ASP A 88 -18.82 -1.25 -51.94
C ASP A 88 -18.69 -0.20 -50.83
N ARG A 89 -19.18 1.03 -51.07
CA ARG A 89 -19.25 2.08 -50.11
C ARG A 89 -20.11 1.69 -48.91
N ALA A 90 -21.33 1.19 -49.14
CA ALA A 90 -22.23 0.75 -48.08
C ALA A 90 -21.61 -0.36 -47.22
N ASN A 91 -20.91 -1.34 -47.84
CA ASN A 91 -20.21 -2.40 -47.14
C ASN A 91 -19.03 -1.85 -46.32
N ALA A 92 -18.23 -0.94 -46.86
CA ALA A 92 -17.09 -0.33 -46.18
C ALA A 92 -17.55 0.50 -44.96
N GLU A 93 -18.61 1.31 -45.15
CA GLU A 93 -19.22 2.06 -44.03
C GLU A 93 -19.79 1.16 -42.95
N LYS A 94 -20.47 0.07 -43.33
CA LYS A 94 -20.97 -0.91 -42.37
C LYS A 94 -19.83 -1.54 -41.58
N THR A 95 -18.78 -1.98 -42.26
CA THR A 95 -17.60 -2.58 -41.64
C THR A 95 -16.91 -1.60 -40.69
N PHE A 96 -16.76 -0.35 -41.08
CA PHE A 96 -16.20 0.69 -40.24
C PHE A 96 -17.03 0.89 -38.93
N ARG A 97 -18.36 1.01 -39.06
CA ARG A 97 -19.26 1.15 -37.89
C ARG A 97 -19.19 -0.04 -36.94
N ASP A 98 -19.11 -1.28 -37.51
CA ASP A 98 -19.03 -2.51 -36.73
C ASP A 98 -17.71 -2.56 -35.94
N GLN A 99 -16.61 -2.22 -36.60
CA GLN A 99 -15.29 -2.18 -35.94
C GLN A 99 -15.18 -1.04 -34.92
N GLN A 100 -15.81 0.11 -35.16
CA GLN A 100 -15.85 1.19 -34.18
C GLN A 100 -16.61 0.77 -32.93
N ARG A 101 -17.73 0.06 -33.07
CA ARG A 101 -18.47 -0.48 -31.91
C ARG A 101 -17.63 -1.50 -31.14
N GLU A 102 -16.93 -2.40 -31.84
CA GLU A 102 -16.07 -3.40 -31.22
C GLU A 102 -14.88 -2.77 -30.50
N PHE A 103 -14.24 -1.76 -31.10
CA PHE A 103 -13.19 -0.99 -30.43
C PHE A 103 -13.72 -0.32 -29.13
N SER A 104 -14.87 0.36 -29.20
CA SER A 104 -15.47 1.02 -28.04
C SER A 104 -15.78 0.03 -26.94
N ARG A 105 -16.32 -1.15 -27.25
CA ARG A 105 -16.58 -2.21 -26.29
C ARG A 105 -15.29 -2.70 -25.62
N LYS A 106 -14.28 -3.08 -26.43
CA LYS A 106 -12.98 -3.57 -25.92
C LYS A 106 -12.24 -2.51 -25.10
N ALA A 107 -12.31 -1.23 -25.51
CA ALA A 107 -11.68 -0.14 -24.77
C ALA A 107 -12.36 0.07 -23.41
N GLY A 108 -13.69 -0.02 -23.35
CA GLY A 108 -14.44 0.03 -22.10
C GLY A 108 -14.06 -1.13 -21.15
N GLU A 109 -14.11 -2.36 -21.64
CA GLU A 109 -13.70 -3.55 -20.88
C GLU A 109 -12.26 -3.45 -20.36
N PHE A 110 -11.34 -2.98 -21.20
CA PHE A 110 -9.96 -2.77 -20.80
C PHE A 110 -9.84 -1.75 -19.66
N GLN A 111 -10.55 -0.62 -19.76
CA GLN A 111 -10.52 0.43 -18.75
C GLN A 111 -11.05 -0.06 -17.40
N ASP A 112 -12.16 -0.79 -17.40
CA ASP A 112 -12.78 -1.32 -16.19
C ASP A 112 -11.90 -2.39 -15.54
N ASP A 113 -11.39 -3.35 -16.32
CA ASP A 113 -10.51 -4.41 -15.84
C ASP A 113 -9.21 -3.81 -15.27
N ALA A 114 -8.55 -2.90 -16.01
CA ALA A 114 -7.29 -2.30 -15.60
C ALA A 114 -7.45 -1.48 -14.31
N SER A 115 -8.56 -0.72 -14.18
CA SER A 115 -8.88 0.06 -12.99
C SER A 115 -9.12 -0.86 -11.79
N THR A 116 -9.92 -1.89 -11.95
CA THR A 116 -10.23 -2.88 -10.90
C THR A 116 -8.95 -3.56 -10.42
N ARG A 117 -8.15 -4.09 -11.34
CA ARG A 117 -6.89 -4.78 -10.99
C ARG A 117 -5.88 -3.86 -10.32
N LYS A 118 -5.76 -2.61 -10.79
CA LYS A 118 -4.90 -1.60 -10.15
C LYS A 118 -5.31 -1.35 -8.71
N ASN A 119 -6.62 -1.17 -8.45
CA ASN A 119 -7.11 -0.92 -7.10
C ASN A 119 -6.90 -2.13 -6.18
N GLU A 120 -7.11 -3.34 -6.69
CA GLU A 120 -6.84 -4.57 -5.93
C GLU A 120 -5.35 -4.70 -5.56
N GLU A 121 -4.45 -4.50 -6.51
CA GLU A 121 -3.01 -4.62 -6.27
C GLU A 121 -2.51 -3.52 -5.31
N LEU A 122 -2.93 -2.26 -5.49
CA LEU A 122 -2.61 -1.18 -4.55
C LEU A 122 -3.15 -1.49 -3.15
N GLY A 123 -4.36 -2.02 -3.04
CA GLY A 123 -4.92 -2.43 -1.76
C GLY A 123 -4.11 -3.56 -1.08
N LYS A 124 -3.55 -4.50 -1.84
CA LYS A 124 -2.63 -5.53 -1.31
C LYS A 124 -1.33 -4.89 -0.80
N VAL A 125 -0.73 -4.01 -1.61
CA VAL A 125 0.50 -3.28 -1.23
C VAL A 125 0.27 -2.49 0.04
N GLN A 126 -0.81 -1.72 0.14
CA GLN A 126 -1.12 -0.93 1.34
C GLN A 126 -1.21 -1.79 2.59
N ARG A 127 -1.95 -2.90 2.53
CA ARG A 127 -2.05 -3.82 3.69
C ARG A 127 -0.70 -4.40 4.08
N PHE A 128 0.13 -4.75 3.11
CA PHE A 128 1.48 -5.23 3.36
C PHE A 128 2.34 -4.17 4.04
N LEU A 129 2.34 -2.93 3.54
CA LEU A 129 3.10 -1.82 4.12
C LEU A 129 2.67 -1.51 5.55
N PHE A 130 1.37 -1.52 5.85
CA PHE A 130 0.88 -1.36 7.23
C PHE A 130 1.42 -2.46 8.16
N GLY A 131 1.43 -3.72 7.71
CA GLY A 131 2.01 -4.81 8.48
C GLY A 131 3.51 -4.65 8.73
N GLU A 132 4.26 -4.17 7.74
CA GLU A 132 5.70 -3.92 7.88
C GLU A 132 5.99 -2.72 8.81
N ILE A 133 5.18 -1.65 8.75
CA ILE A 133 5.28 -0.53 9.71
C ILE A 133 5.05 -1.03 11.14
N GLN A 134 4.02 -1.84 11.36
CA GLN A 134 3.75 -2.42 12.69
C GLN A 134 4.90 -3.32 13.16
N THR A 135 5.42 -4.14 12.27
CA THR A 135 6.57 -5.03 12.56
C THR A 135 7.80 -4.21 12.95
N TYR A 136 8.10 -3.16 12.20
CA TYR A 136 9.19 -2.25 12.48
C TYR A 136 8.99 -1.54 13.82
N ALA A 137 7.81 -0.96 14.05
CA ALA A 137 7.48 -0.25 15.28
C ALA A 137 7.67 -1.13 16.51
N ASN A 138 7.12 -2.34 16.49
CA ASN A 138 7.27 -3.31 17.57
C ASN A 138 8.75 -3.68 17.80
N ALA A 139 9.50 -3.97 16.74
CA ALA A 139 10.90 -4.37 16.83
C ALA A 139 11.80 -3.24 17.39
N GLN A 140 11.44 -1.99 17.12
CA GLN A 140 12.18 -0.80 17.57
C GLN A 140 11.64 -0.21 18.88
N GLY A 141 10.60 -0.79 19.47
CA GLY A 141 10.01 -0.34 20.72
C GLY A 141 9.32 1.03 20.61
N TYR A 142 8.63 1.31 19.52
CA TYR A 142 7.74 2.47 19.40
C TYR A 142 6.42 2.18 20.08
N ASP A 143 5.95 3.12 20.90
CA ASP A 143 4.64 3.06 21.57
C ASP A 143 3.53 3.57 20.66
N LEU A 144 3.87 4.50 19.75
CA LEU A 144 2.93 5.11 18.82
C LEU A 144 3.64 5.44 17.51
N VAL A 145 3.01 5.09 16.38
CA VAL A 145 3.40 5.56 15.05
C VAL A 145 2.24 6.31 14.42
N LEU A 146 2.50 7.56 14.05
CA LEU A 146 1.56 8.43 13.37
C LEU A 146 1.80 8.37 11.86
N GLY A 147 0.73 8.48 11.08
CA GLY A 147 0.78 8.50 9.62
C GLY A 147 0.23 9.80 9.06
N ASP A 148 -0.67 9.66 8.07
CA ASP A 148 -1.29 10.78 7.37
C ASP A 148 -2.03 11.74 8.33
N GLY A 149 -2.08 13.03 7.93
CA GLY A 149 -2.73 14.08 8.74
C GLY A 149 -1.80 14.79 9.74
N VAL A 150 -0.54 14.39 9.86
CA VAL A 150 0.46 15.10 10.66
C VAL A 150 0.94 16.33 9.89
N LEU A 151 0.68 17.52 10.44
CA LEU A 151 1.08 18.79 9.80
C LEU A 151 2.57 19.10 9.98
N PHE A 152 3.15 18.65 11.10
CA PHE A 152 4.55 18.89 11.43
C PHE A 152 5.10 17.77 12.31
N ALA A 153 6.27 17.26 11.96
CA ALA A 153 7.07 16.38 12.81
C ALA A 153 8.54 16.83 12.72
N LYS A 154 9.24 16.77 13.86
CA LYS A 154 10.70 17.00 13.86
C LYS A 154 11.39 15.84 13.13
N ALA A 155 12.47 16.12 12.42
CA ALA A 155 13.22 15.13 11.65
C ALA A 155 13.58 13.83 12.43
N PRO A 156 13.95 13.87 13.71
CA PRO A 156 14.24 12.65 14.47
C PRO A 156 13.02 11.72 14.68
N LEU A 157 11.80 12.24 14.52
CA LEU A 157 10.57 11.43 14.64
C LEU A 157 10.20 10.76 13.31
N ASP A 158 10.74 11.22 12.18
CA ASP A 158 10.46 10.64 10.86
C ASP A 158 11.24 9.34 10.68
N ILE A 159 10.52 8.23 10.74
CA ILE A 159 11.06 6.88 10.54
C ILE A 159 10.81 6.35 9.12
N THR A 160 10.29 7.16 8.20
CA THR A 160 9.94 6.73 6.83
C THR A 160 11.12 6.10 6.11
N ALA A 161 12.30 6.74 6.17
CA ALA A 161 13.50 6.23 5.52
C ALA A 161 13.98 4.90 6.12
N ALA A 162 13.85 4.73 7.44
CA ALA A 162 14.25 3.50 8.13
C ALA A 162 13.31 2.32 7.78
N VAL A 163 11.99 2.58 7.74
CA VAL A 163 11.00 1.58 7.28
C VAL A 163 11.26 1.23 5.81
N LEU A 164 11.53 2.22 4.95
CA LEU A 164 11.85 1.98 3.53
C LEU A 164 13.10 1.12 3.36
N ALA A 165 14.16 1.38 4.13
CA ALA A 165 15.38 0.57 4.13
C ALA A 165 15.07 -0.90 4.52
N GLN A 166 14.21 -1.13 5.50
CA GLN A 166 13.76 -2.48 5.85
C GLN A 166 12.98 -3.14 4.69
N LEU A 167 12.08 -2.41 4.04
CA LEU A 167 11.32 -2.93 2.88
C LEU A 167 12.22 -3.34 1.72
N GLN A 168 13.34 -2.66 1.52
CA GLN A 168 14.33 -3.00 0.48
C GLN A 168 15.02 -4.33 0.75
N THR A 169 15.09 -4.80 1.99
CA THR A 169 15.64 -6.12 2.34
C THR A 169 14.62 -7.26 2.16
N ARG A 170 13.34 -6.93 1.96
CA ARG A 170 12.27 -7.91 1.75
C ARG A 170 12.14 -8.26 0.26
N PRO A 171 11.56 -9.42 -0.08
CA PRO A 171 11.22 -9.72 -1.47
C PRO A 171 10.34 -8.62 -2.07
N ALA A 172 10.65 -8.19 -3.29
CA ALA A 172 9.86 -7.18 -3.99
C ALA A 172 8.45 -7.68 -4.36
N ALA A 173 8.30 -9.01 -4.54
CA ALA A 173 6.99 -9.63 -4.74
C ALA A 173 6.22 -9.71 -3.41
N LEU A 174 4.94 -9.35 -3.43
CA LEU A 174 4.06 -9.53 -2.29
C LEU A 174 3.91 -11.03 -1.97
N PRO A 175 3.92 -11.43 -0.68
CA PRO A 175 3.65 -12.81 -0.34
C PRO A 175 2.25 -13.22 -0.84
N ALA A 176 2.18 -14.36 -1.52
CA ALA A 176 0.91 -14.94 -1.95
C ALA A 176 0.13 -15.40 -0.70
N GLY A 177 -0.82 -14.60 -0.27
CA GLY A 177 -1.67 -14.87 0.88
C GLY A 177 -1.53 -13.81 1.97
N SER A 178 -2.51 -12.93 2.05
CA SER A 178 -2.70 -12.08 3.24
C SER A 178 -2.87 -12.97 4.45
N PRO A 179 -2.30 -12.65 5.62
CA PRO A 179 -2.66 -13.33 6.85
C PRO A 179 -4.17 -13.17 7.05
N LYS A 180 -4.88 -14.29 7.12
CA LYS A 180 -6.28 -14.28 7.57
C LYS A 180 -6.29 -13.50 8.87
N SER A 181 -7.04 -12.41 8.91
CA SER A 181 -7.37 -11.71 10.15
C SER A 181 -7.78 -12.78 11.15
N GLN A 182 -7.00 -12.95 12.21
CA GLN A 182 -7.42 -13.76 13.35
C GLN A 182 -8.65 -13.07 13.90
N THR A 183 -9.80 -13.62 13.56
CA THR A 183 -11.07 -13.26 14.18
C THR A 183 -10.88 -13.50 15.66
N SER A 184 -10.86 -12.42 16.43
CA SER A 184 -10.89 -12.46 17.89
C SER A 184 -12.05 -13.36 18.31
N PRO A 185 -11.86 -14.30 19.24
CA PRO A 185 -12.95 -15.13 19.69
C PRO A 185 -14.06 -14.25 20.27
N ALA A 186 -15.28 -14.40 19.75
CA ALA A 186 -16.45 -13.73 20.29
C ALA A 186 -16.61 -14.08 21.79
N PRO A 187 -16.96 -13.11 22.65
CA PRO A 187 -17.18 -13.39 24.05
C PRO A 187 -18.32 -14.42 24.22
N ALA A 188 -18.02 -15.49 24.94
CA ALA A 188 -18.99 -16.56 25.27
C ALA A 188 -20.19 -15.95 25.93
N LYS A 189 -21.41 -16.27 25.43
CA LYS A 189 -22.68 -15.96 26.07
C LYS A 189 -22.76 -16.67 27.44
N PRO A 190 -23.16 -16.00 28.50
CA PRO A 190 -23.42 -16.68 29.78
C PRO A 190 -24.61 -17.60 29.62
N THR A 191 -24.38 -18.87 29.88
CA THR A 191 -25.43 -19.90 30.00
C THR A 191 -26.26 -19.59 31.24
N GLY A 192 -27.45 -19.05 31.05
CA GLY A 192 -28.43 -18.90 32.11
C GLY A 192 -28.97 -20.26 32.50
N ASN A 193 -28.65 -20.69 33.70
CA ASN A 193 -29.23 -21.85 34.32
C ASN A 193 -30.55 -21.43 34.93
N ASN A 194 -31.65 -21.93 34.37
CA ASN A 194 -33.00 -21.71 34.91
C ASN A 194 -33.42 -22.98 35.65
N LYS A 195 -33.58 -22.83 36.96
CA LYS A 195 -34.36 -23.72 37.78
C LYS A 195 -35.66 -23.02 38.13
#